data_2625a8683633ce7f53de581e518d87ed
#
_entry.id   2625a8683633ce7f53de581e518d87ed
#
_cell.length_a   1.000
_cell.length_b   1.000
_cell.length_c   1.000
_cell.angle_alpha   90.00
_cell.angle_beta   90.00
_cell.angle_gamma   90.00
#
_symmetry.space_group_name_H-M   'P 1'
#
loop_
_entity.id
_entity.type
_entity.pdbx_description
1 polymer ?
#
loop_
_entity_poly.entity_id
_entity_poly.type
_entity_poly.pdbx_seq_one_letter_code
_entity_poly.pdbx_strand_id
1 'polypeptide(L)'
;MSEKELPVREKQELKSGAEGTRNVPVYIPAVDIYESENEIVLLADMPGVAPGDVDVDLRDNQLTLLGKVSLEEKPERVLLQEYGVGDFYRQFTLSSRIDQGKIEASMKDGVLTLTLPKAELAKPKKVVVKAS
;
A
#
# COMPACT_ATOMS: atom_id res chain seq x y z
N MET A 1 3.99 -0.77 17.64
CA MET A 1 3.80 -0.85 17.28
C MET A 1 3.17 -1.10 17.09
N SER A 2 2.70 -1.08 16.94
CA SER A 2 2.20 -1.25 16.68
C SER A 2 1.63 -1.07 16.12
N GLU A 3 1.15 -0.85 15.83
CA GLU A 3 0.73 -0.67 15.31
C GLU A 3 0.32 -1.17 14.71
N LYS A 4 0.05 -1.75 14.65
CA LYS A 4 -0.21 -2.27 14.01
C LYS A 4 -1.10 -2.75 13.64
N GLU A 5 -1.85 -2.86 13.62
CA GLU A 5 -2.76 -3.20 13.20
C GLU A 5 -3.76 -2.94 13.38
N LEU A 6 -4.17 -2.46 13.48
CA LEU A 6 -5.00 -2.13 13.35
C LEU A 6 -5.42 -1.61 12.91
N PRO A 7 -5.62 -1.81 12.78
CA PRO A 7 -6.02 -1.27 11.72
C PRO A 7 -6.63 -0.07 11.70
N VAL A 8 -7.45 0.04 11.14
CA VAL A 8 -8.00 1.18 10.90
C VAL A 8 -8.45 1.80 12.07
N ARG A 9 -8.92 1.10 12.96
CA ARG A 9 -9.39 1.68 14.01
C ARG A 9 -8.40 2.36 14.72
N GLU A 10 -7.38 1.86 14.93
CA GLU A 10 -6.50 2.52 15.61
C GLU A 10 -6.04 3.55 14.94
N LYS A 11 -6.24 3.49 13.89
CA LYS A 11 -5.82 4.44 13.14
C LYS A 11 -6.60 5.55 13.20
N GLN A 12 -7.61 5.48 13.85
CA GLN A 12 -8.31 6.57 13.88
C GLN A 12 -7.60 7.58 14.49
N GLU A 13 -6.89 7.23 15.38
CA GLU A 13 -6.21 8.18 15.96
C GLU A 13 -5.33 8.68 15.03
N LEU A 14 -4.99 7.92 14.20
CA LEU A 14 -4.15 8.29 13.26
C LEU A 14 -4.73 9.41 12.60
N LYS A 15 -5.86 9.29 12.13
CA LYS A 15 -6.36 10.29 11.40
C LYS A 15 -6.69 11.38 12.23
N SER A 16 -6.91 11.19 13.44
CA SER A 16 -7.27 12.31 14.17
C SER A 16 -6.08 13.20 14.37
N GLY A 17 -4.92 12.76 14.12
CA GLY A 17 -3.82 13.61 14.25
C GLY A 17 -3.82 14.60 13.15
N ALA A 18 -2.85 14.54 12.32
CA ALA A 18 -2.71 15.49 11.28
C ALA A 18 -3.85 15.38 10.34
N GLU A 19 -4.34 14.22 10.18
CA GLU A 19 -5.35 14.06 9.24
C GLU A 19 -6.68 14.38 9.73
N GLY A 20 -6.83 14.74 10.93
CA GLY A 20 -8.12 15.02 11.44
C GLY A 20 -8.87 16.10 10.71
N THR A 21 -8.15 16.88 9.91
CA THR A 21 -8.82 17.92 9.18
C THR A 21 -9.51 17.44 7.94
N ARG A 22 -9.23 16.24 7.49
CA ARG A 22 -9.88 15.76 6.28
C ARG A 22 -11.25 15.20 6.64
N ASN A 23 -12.23 15.60 5.88
CA ASN A 23 -13.59 15.18 6.11
C ASN A 23 -14.02 14.08 5.21
N VAL A 24 -13.22 13.08 5.07
CA VAL A 24 -13.58 11.92 4.25
C VAL A 24 -13.30 10.68 5.05
N PRO A 25 -13.99 9.61 4.79
CA PRO A 25 -13.72 8.36 5.50
C PRO A 25 -12.39 7.79 5.08
N VAL A 26 -11.88 6.89 5.89
CA VAL A 26 -10.64 6.18 5.58
C VAL A 26 -11.01 4.73 5.42
N TYR A 27 -10.64 4.16 4.27
CA TYR A 27 -10.96 2.79 3.97
C TYR A 27 -9.72 1.93 3.87
N ILE A 28 -9.90 0.63 3.99
CA ILE A 28 -8.83 -0.30 3.73
C ILE A 28 -8.99 -0.71 2.28
N PRO A 29 -8.00 -0.46 1.42
CA PRO A 29 -8.15 -0.79 0.01
C PRO A 29 -8.14 -2.30 -0.20
N ALA A 30 -8.83 -2.74 -1.23
CA ALA A 30 -8.75 -4.12 -1.64
C ALA A 30 -7.41 -4.33 -2.29
N VAL A 31 -6.72 -5.39 -1.94
CA VAL A 31 -5.37 -5.63 -2.40
C VAL A 31 -5.21 -7.06 -2.85
N ASP A 32 -4.56 -7.26 -4.00
CA ASP A 32 -4.17 -8.56 -4.46
C ASP A 32 -2.65 -8.62 -4.42
N ILE A 33 -2.10 -9.72 -3.94
CA ILE A 33 -0.67 -9.87 -3.82
C ILE A 33 -0.25 -11.13 -4.54
N TYR A 34 0.74 -10.99 -5.40
CA TYR A 34 1.29 -12.11 -6.13
C TYR A 34 2.77 -12.22 -5.80
N GLU A 35 3.20 -13.38 -5.37
CA GLU A 35 4.58 -13.56 -4.97
C GLU A 35 5.24 -14.62 -5.84
N SER A 36 6.43 -14.32 -6.34
CA SER A 36 7.24 -15.27 -7.07
C SER A 36 8.57 -15.40 -6.37
N GLU A 37 9.49 -16.15 -6.96
CA GLU A 37 10.79 -16.31 -6.35
C GLU A 37 11.57 -15.01 -6.34
N ASN A 38 11.30 -14.14 -7.28
CA ASN A 38 12.10 -12.94 -7.43
C ASN A 38 11.44 -11.66 -6.96
N GLU A 39 10.15 -11.64 -6.85
CA GLU A 39 9.48 -10.37 -6.54
C GLU A 39 8.10 -10.57 -5.95
N ILE A 40 7.58 -9.53 -5.35
CA ILE A 40 6.22 -9.49 -4.89
C ILE A 40 5.56 -8.37 -5.68
N VAL A 41 4.40 -8.66 -6.27
CA VAL A 41 3.64 -7.65 -7.00
C VAL A 41 2.33 -7.45 -6.27
N LEU A 42 2.00 -6.20 -5.99
CA LEU A 42 0.83 -5.87 -5.23
C LEU A 42 -0.05 -4.92 -6.04
N LEU A 43 -1.33 -5.21 -6.08
CA LEU A 43 -2.28 -4.36 -6.77
C LEU A 43 -3.27 -3.87 -5.73
N ALA A 44 -3.42 -2.57 -5.61
CA ALA A 44 -4.32 -1.98 -4.62
C ALA A 44 -5.32 -1.07 -5.31
N ASP A 45 -6.60 -1.26 -5.01
CA ASP A 45 -7.64 -0.43 -5.59
C ASP A 45 -7.82 0.81 -4.75
N MET A 46 -7.56 1.95 -5.34
CA MET A 46 -7.70 3.23 -4.66
C MET A 46 -8.43 4.21 -5.56
N PRO A 47 -9.70 3.97 -5.82
CA PRO A 47 -10.44 4.83 -6.74
C PRO A 47 -10.50 6.25 -6.22
N GLY A 48 -10.34 7.20 -7.11
CA GLY A 48 -10.40 8.60 -6.75
C GLY A 48 -9.07 9.19 -6.30
N VAL A 49 -8.02 8.39 -6.23
CA VAL A 49 -6.71 8.85 -5.78
C VAL A 49 -5.81 9.05 -6.99
N ALA A 50 -5.20 10.21 -7.09
CA ALA A 50 -4.27 10.51 -8.18
C ALA A 50 -2.89 9.96 -7.86
N PRO A 51 -2.06 9.71 -8.87
CA PRO A 51 -0.73 9.17 -8.63
C PRO A 51 0.10 9.99 -7.66
N GLY A 52 -0.04 11.29 -7.69
CA GLY A 52 0.75 12.14 -6.81
C GLY A 52 0.27 12.13 -5.38
N ASP A 53 -0.87 11.51 -5.11
CA ASP A 53 -1.46 11.48 -3.78
C ASP A 53 -1.34 10.14 -3.10
N VAL A 54 -0.45 9.29 -3.59
CA VAL A 54 -0.20 7.99 -3.00
C VAL A 54 1.16 8.01 -2.35
N ASP A 55 1.24 7.57 -1.11
CA ASP A 55 2.51 7.41 -0.43
C ASP A 55 2.73 5.94 -0.16
N VAL A 56 3.91 5.46 -0.47
CA VAL A 56 4.30 4.09 -0.21
C VAL A 56 5.55 4.15 0.66
N ASP A 57 5.52 3.49 1.79
CA ASP A 57 6.64 3.51 2.71
C ASP A 57 6.99 2.09 3.09
N LEU A 58 8.26 1.75 3.12
CA LEU A 58 8.69 0.43 3.53
C LEU A 58 9.79 0.57 4.56
N ARG A 59 9.54 0.07 5.76
CA ARG A 59 10.52 0.09 6.83
C ARG A 59 10.48 -1.22 7.56
N ASP A 60 11.60 -1.83 7.76
CA ASP A 60 11.70 -3.07 8.54
C ASP A 60 10.67 -4.09 8.08
N ASN A 61 10.55 -4.25 6.80
CA ASN A 61 9.61 -5.18 6.19
C ASN A 61 8.15 -4.83 6.42
N GLN A 62 7.86 -3.63 6.93
CA GLN A 62 6.48 -3.18 7.02
C GLN A 62 6.20 -2.21 5.90
N LEU A 63 5.23 -2.56 5.08
CA LEU A 63 4.84 -1.77 3.94
C LEU A 63 3.58 -1.01 4.28
N THR A 64 3.60 0.30 4.12
CA THR A 64 2.46 1.14 4.40
C THR A 64 2.00 1.83 3.12
N LEU A 65 0.72 1.73 2.83
CA LEU A 65 0.12 2.36 1.68
C LEU A 65 -0.85 3.42 2.19
N LEU A 66 -0.74 4.62 1.64
CA LEU A 66 -1.64 5.70 2.00
C LEU A 66 -2.05 6.41 0.74
N GLY A 67 -3.33 6.52 0.49
CA GLY A 67 -3.84 7.22 -0.68
C GLY A 67 -4.83 8.26 -0.24
N LYS A 68 -4.72 9.48 -0.78
CA LYS A 68 -5.63 10.54 -0.42
C LYS A 68 -6.49 10.91 -1.62
N VAL A 69 -7.79 10.88 -1.42
CA VAL A 69 -8.68 11.15 -2.53
C VAL A 69 -8.67 12.64 -2.80
N SER A 70 -8.87 13.00 -4.06
CA SER A 70 -8.91 14.39 -4.44
C SER A 70 -10.21 15.01 -4.02
N LEU A 71 -10.16 16.18 -3.41
CA LEU A 71 -11.35 16.88 -3.01
C LEU A 71 -11.61 18.12 -3.83
N GLU A 72 -10.94 18.20 -4.97
CA GLU A 72 -11.10 19.39 -5.75
C GLU A 72 -12.38 19.52 -6.49
N GLU A 73 -13.00 18.47 -6.90
CA GLU A 73 -14.25 18.56 -7.58
C GLU A 73 -15.32 18.57 -6.54
N LYS A 74 -15.62 19.72 -6.01
CA LYS A 74 -16.56 19.81 -4.97
C LYS A 74 -17.93 19.32 -5.25
N PRO A 75 -18.48 19.49 -6.40
CA PRO A 75 -19.84 19.00 -6.59
C PRO A 75 -19.92 17.52 -6.40
N GLU A 76 -18.83 16.83 -6.54
CA GLU A 76 -18.88 15.42 -6.36
C GLU A 76 -18.75 14.98 -4.96
N ARG A 77 -18.68 15.88 -4.01
CA ARG A 77 -18.56 15.44 -2.67
C ARG A 77 -19.68 14.55 -2.23
N VAL A 78 -20.87 14.83 -2.69
CA VAL A 78 -21.98 13.98 -2.32
C VAL A 78 -21.77 12.60 -2.88
N LEU A 79 -21.26 12.52 -4.09
CA LEU A 79 -21.01 11.22 -4.65
C LEU A 79 -19.93 10.50 -3.91
N LEU A 80 -18.93 11.20 -3.44
CA LEU A 80 -17.85 10.53 -2.71
C LEU A 80 -18.44 9.84 -1.50
N GLN A 81 -19.33 10.48 -0.81
CA GLN A 81 -19.90 9.85 0.35
C GLN A 81 -20.84 8.73 0.01
N GLU A 82 -21.63 8.89 -1.03
CA GLU A 82 -22.57 7.87 -1.39
C GLU A 82 -21.93 6.62 -1.92
N TYR A 83 -20.84 6.73 -2.64
CA TYR A 83 -20.26 5.57 -3.24
C TYR A 83 -19.02 5.05 -2.50
N GLY A 84 -18.81 5.50 -1.29
CA GLY A 84 -17.73 4.95 -0.51
C GLY A 84 -16.34 5.39 -0.93
N VAL A 85 -16.20 6.52 -1.56
CA VAL A 85 -14.90 7.00 -1.95
C VAL A 85 -14.31 7.81 -0.81
N GLY A 86 -13.07 7.58 -0.50
CA GLY A 86 -12.41 8.30 0.57
C GLY A 86 -10.92 8.04 0.52
N ASP A 87 -10.24 8.28 1.61
CA ASP A 87 -8.82 8.01 1.69
C ASP A 87 -8.62 6.53 1.97
N PHE A 88 -7.43 6.03 1.67
CA PHE A 88 -7.12 4.63 1.86
C PHE A 88 -5.86 4.46 2.68
N TYR A 89 -5.85 3.47 3.55
CA TYR A 89 -4.69 3.18 4.38
C TYR A 89 -4.60 1.69 4.60
N ARG A 90 -3.42 1.15 4.43
CA ARG A 90 -3.20 -0.26 4.73
C ARG A 90 -1.74 -0.52 5.02
N GLN A 91 -1.50 -1.43 5.95
CA GLN A 91 -0.14 -1.76 6.32
C GLN A 91 0.03 -3.27 6.29
N PHE A 92 1.15 -3.73 5.78
CA PHE A 92 1.45 -5.14 5.69
C PHE A 92 2.81 -5.44 6.26
N THR A 93 3.00 -6.65 6.74
CA THR A 93 4.33 -7.13 7.05
C THR A 93 4.71 -8.09 5.93
N LEU A 94 5.83 -7.81 5.27
CA LEU A 94 6.28 -8.64 4.17
C LEU A 94 7.12 -9.78 4.69
N SER A 95 7.00 -10.93 4.04
CA SER A 95 7.72 -12.12 4.48
C SER A 95 9.13 -12.19 3.94
N SER A 96 9.48 -11.35 2.97
CA SER A 96 10.78 -11.40 2.35
C SER A 96 11.42 -10.04 2.40
N ARG A 97 12.75 -10.01 2.42
CA ARG A 97 13.47 -8.78 2.33
C ARG A 97 13.37 -8.23 0.95
N ILE A 98 13.15 -6.94 0.84
CA ILE A 98 12.95 -6.26 -0.44
C ILE A 98 14.15 -5.38 -0.76
N ASP A 99 14.52 -5.36 -2.03
CA ASP A 99 15.56 -4.48 -2.52
C ASP A 99 14.92 -3.11 -2.71
N GLN A 100 15.06 -2.25 -1.71
CA GLN A 100 14.31 -1.01 -1.71
C GLN A 100 14.73 -0.08 -2.82
N GLY A 101 15.92 -0.20 -3.32
CA GLY A 101 16.36 0.66 -4.41
C GLY A 101 15.74 0.31 -5.75
N LYS A 102 15.06 -0.82 -5.83
CA LYS A 102 14.47 -1.25 -7.08
C LYS A 102 12.96 -1.35 -7.05
N ILE A 103 12.33 -0.77 -6.05
CA ILE A 103 10.87 -0.79 -5.98
C ILE A 103 10.31 0.11 -7.06
N GLU A 104 9.29 -0.36 -7.74
CA GLU A 104 8.63 0.41 -8.77
C GLU A 104 7.15 0.52 -8.45
N ALA A 105 6.58 1.67 -8.68
CA ALA A 105 5.18 1.89 -8.43
C ALA A 105 4.55 2.64 -9.59
N SER A 106 3.35 2.26 -9.97
CA SER A 106 2.62 2.98 -10.98
C SER A 106 1.16 3.01 -10.60
N MET A 107 0.43 3.98 -11.09
CA MET A 107 -0.96 4.14 -10.77
C MET A 107 -1.71 4.39 -12.05
N LYS A 108 -2.75 3.62 -12.31
CA LYS A 108 -3.53 3.81 -13.49
C LYS A 108 -4.96 3.47 -13.19
N ASP A 109 -5.87 4.38 -13.54
CA ASP A 109 -7.30 4.15 -13.38
C ASP A 109 -7.67 3.72 -11.95
N GLY A 110 -7.05 4.33 -10.97
CA GLY A 110 -7.36 4.03 -9.58
C GLY A 110 -6.73 2.77 -9.04
N VAL A 111 -5.85 2.14 -9.80
CA VAL A 111 -5.20 0.92 -9.34
C VAL A 111 -3.71 1.17 -9.20
N LEU A 112 -3.21 0.98 -8.00
CA LEU A 112 -1.78 1.09 -7.73
C LEU A 112 -1.15 -0.27 -7.98
N THR A 113 -0.12 -0.31 -8.82
CA THR A 113 0.66 -1.51 -9.04
C THR A 113 2.04 -1.28 -8.42
N LEU A 114 2.41 -2.13 -7.49
CA LEU A 114 3.65 -1.98 -6.79
C LEU A 114 4.47 -3.24 -7.00
N THR A 115 5.68 -3.10 -7.52
CA THR A 115 6.57 -4.22 -7.75
C THR A 115 7.72 -4.13 -6.75
N LEU A 116 7.86 -5.17 -5.96
CA LEU A 116 8.83 -5.19 -4.88
C LEU A 116 9.82 -6.33 -5.13
N PRO A 117 10.96 -6.04 -5.75
CA PRO A 117 11.92 -7.09 -6.01
C PRO A 117 12.55 -7.58 -4.72
N LYS A 118 12.71 -8.89 -4.59
CA LYS A 118 13.29 -9.44 -3.38
C LYS A 118 14.80 -9.21 -3.40
N ALA A 119 15.34 -8.97 -2.22
CA ALA A 119 16.77 -8.79 -2.10
C ALA A 119 17.46 -10.09 -2.43
N GLU A 120 18.70 -9.98 -2.89
CA GLU A 120 19.41 -11.15 -3.32
C GLU A 120 19.51 -12.22 -2.24
N LEU A 121 19.64 -11.81 -1.01
CA LEU A 121 19.73 -12.77 0.08
C LEU A 121 18.42 -13.46 0.39
N ALA A 122 17.31 -12.91 -0.07
CA ALA A 122 16.01 -13.51 0.19
C ALA A 122 15.54 -14.44 -0.90
N LYS A 123 16.28 -14.50 -2.01
CA LYS A 123 15.85 -15.35 -3.12
C LYS A 123 16.27 -16.78 -2.87
N PRO A 124 15.50 -17.74 -3.35
CA PRO A 124 15.90 -19.13 -3.18
C PRO A 124 17.22 -19.40 -3.88
N LYS A 125 18.02 -20.25 -3.31
CA LYS A 125 19.27 -20.60 -3.90
C LYS A 125 19.27 -22.05 -4.29
N LYS A 126 19.82 -22.33 -5.45
CA LYS A 126 20.00 -23.70 -5.85
C LYS A 126 21.33 -24.15 -5.37
N VAL A 127 21.38 -25.34 -4.81
CA VAL A 127 22.60 -25.90 -4.32
C VAL A 127 22.95 -27.05 -5.22
N VAL A 128 24.15 -27.01 -5.79
CA VAL A 128 24.61 -28.08 -6.65
C VAL A 128 25.26 -29.13 -5.78
N VAL A 129 24.75 -30.36 -5.92
CA VAL A 129 25.29 -31.45 -5.13
C VAL A 129 26.37 -32.15 -5.95
N LYS A 130 27.54 -32.27 -5.40
CA LYS A 130 28.63 -32.92 -6.11
C LYS A 130 28.78 -34.31 -5.65
N ALA A 131 29.14 -35.20 -6.57
CA ALA A 131 29.47 -36.57 -6.21
C ALA A 131 30.82 -36.57 -5.53
N SER A 132 31.00 -37.38 -4.52
CA SER A 132 32.27 -37.44 -3.81
C SER A 132 33.15 -38.50 -4.35
#